data_ff3691828df5b3ec2d87945b2bfd8bc4
#
_entry.id   ff3691828df5b3ec2d87945b2bfd8bc4
#
_cell.length_a   1.000
_cell.length_b   1.000
_cell.length_c   1.000
_cell.angle_alpha   90.00
_cell.angle_beta   90.00
_cell.angle_gamma   90.00
#
_symmetry.space_group_name_H-M   'P 1'
#
loop_
_entity.id
_entity.type
_entity.pdbx_description
1 polymer ?
#
loop_
_entity_poly.entity_id
_entity_poly.type
_entity_poly.pdbx_seq_one_letter_code
_entity_poly.pdbx_strand_id
1 'polypeptide(L)'
;MIVDDEEKTIEVLKAYLMINGYDVLEAYNGKDAIELFERVSPSLVILDLMLPDTMGEEICKLIRKKSRIPIIMLTAKTEEFDLINGLNIGADDYVIKPFKVKEVLARVAAVLRRTNSDLLVSYPISYDNYLNIDLKNGIIKKLGVEIFLTSTELKILTTLVKAPCKLFTRDELIKIALDSNFNGFDRSIDTYIKNSRKKIEPNSKKPKFLITVHGIGYKFVMGE
;
A
#
# COMPACT_ATOMS: atom_id res chain seq x y z
N MET A 1 -0.77 14.99 4.14
CA MET A 1 -1.59 16.03 4.81
C MET A 1 -2.65 15.33 5.65
N ILE A 2 -2.87 15.82 6.88
CA ILE A 2 -3.96 15.37 7.77
C ILE A 2 -4.97 16.51 7.86
N VAL A 3 -6.25 16.19 7.75
CA VAL A 3 -7.38 17.12 7.87
C VAL A 3 -8.38 16.56 8.86
N ASP A 4 -8.48 17.15 10.03
CA ASP A 4 -9.38 16.73 11.12
C ASP A 4 -9.57 17.96 12.04
N ASP A 5 -10.76 18.21 12.57
CA ASP A 5 -10.99 19.34 13.49
C ASP A 5 -10.55 19.02 14.92
N GLU A 6 -10.29 17.76 15.22
CA GLU A 6 -9.83 17.28 16.51
C GLU A 6 -8.30 17.37 16.62
N GLU A 7 -7.76 18.39 17.32
CA GLU A 7 -6.32 18.60 17.50
C GLU A 7 -5.58 17.35 18.00
N LYS A 8 -6.18 16.62 18.96
CA LYS A 8 -5.57 15.40 19.53
C LYS A 8 -5.40 14.30 18.48
N THR A 9 -6.35 14.16 17.58
CA THR A 9 -6.27 13.19 16.47
C THR A 9 -5.11 13.56 15.55
N ILE A 10 -4.98 14.82 15.18
CA ILE A 10 -3.86 15.32 14.36
C ILE A 10 -2.53 15.11 15.06
N GLU A 11 -2.39 15.52 16.33
CA GLU A 11 -1.14 15.39 17.09
C GLU A 11 -0.65 13.94 17.14
N VAL A 12 -1.55 13.02 17.46
CA VAL A 12 -1.21 11.59 17.55
C VAL A 12 -0.81 11.03 16.20
N LEU A 13 -1.60 11.26 15.15
CA LEU A 13 -1.29 10.79 13.80
C LEU A 13 0.02 11.38 13.28
N LYS A 14 0.24 12.69 13.47
CA LYS A 14 1.45 13.41 13.11
C LYS A 14 2.69 12.79 13.75
N ALA A 15 2.66 12.60 15.08
CA ALA A 15 3.80 12.05 15.81
C ALA A 15 4.23 10.68 15.24
N TYR A 16 3.26 9.79 15.00
CA TYR A 16 3.55 8.47 14.46
C TYR A 16 3.98 8.50 12.98
N LEU A 17 3.38 9.36 12.16
CA LEU A 17 3.79 9.52 10.77
C LEU A 17 5.22 10.06 10.66
N MET A 18 5.56 11.09 11.46
CA MET A 18 6.92 11.65 11.47
C MET A 18 7.98 10.64 11.92
N ILE A 19 7.70 9.81 12.93
CA ILE A 19 8.58 8.71 13.36
C ILE A 19 8.79 7.71 12.21
N ASN A 20 7.81 7.53 11.34
CA ASN A 20 7.91 6.66 10.17
C ASN A 20 8.45 7.37 8.90
N GLY A 21 9.02 8.57 9.04
CA GLY A 21 9.73 9.28 7.98
C GLY A 21 8.85 10.07 7.00
N TYR A 22 7.61 10.39 7.39
CA TYR A 22 6.72 11.23 6.59
C TYR A 22 6.78 12.69 7.04
N ASP A 23 6.81 13.61 6.08
CA ASP A 23 6.53 15.03 6.34
C ASP A 23 5.02 15.23 6.45
N VAL A 24 4.57 15.93 7.50
CA VAL A 24 3.16 16.07 7.80
C VAL A 24 2.72 17.54 7.69
N LEU A 25 1.65 17.74 6.92
CA LEU A 25 0.92 19.00 6.82
C LEU A 25 -0.40 18.84 7.58
N GLU A 26 -0.83 19.88 8.26
CA GLU A 26 -1.99 19.87 9.15
C GLU A 26 -3.02 20.92 8.70
N ALA A 27 -4.29 20.54 8.67
CA ALA A 27 -5.41 21.44 8.47
C ALA A 27 -6.56 21.04 9.41
N TYR A 28 -7.22 22.03 10.00
CA TYR A 28 -8.24 21.83 11.02
C TYR A 28 -9.66 22.10 10.52
N ASN A 29 -9.80 22.47 9.26
CA ASN A 29 -11.05 22.73 8.57
C ASN A 29 -10.89 22.55 7.05
N GLY A 30 -12.00 22.55 6.32
CA GLY A 30 -11.99 22.31 4.90
C GLY A 30 -11.38 23.42 4.07
N LYS A 31 -11.56 24.67 4.48
CA LYS A 31 -10.98 25.84 3.78
C LYS A 31 -9.45 25.76 3.81
N ASP A 32 -8.86 25.60 4.99
CA ASP A 32 -7.42 25.51 5.16
C ASP A 32 -6.86 24.28 4.42
N ALA A 33 -7.59 23.15 4.43
CA ALA A 33 -7.21 21.95 3.70
C ALA A 33 -7.08 22.19 2.20
N ILE A 34 -8.04 22.90 1.59
CA ILE A 34 -8.01 23.19 0.15
C ILE A 34 -6.88 24.17 -0.19
N GLU A 35 -6.72 25.24 0.60
CA GLU A 35 -5.64 26.22 0.40
C GLU A 35 -4.26 25.56 0.52
N LEU A 36 -4.08 24.69 1.53
CA LEU A 36 -2.84 23.96 1.75
C LEU A 36 -2.57 22.94 0.64
N PHE A 37 -3.62 22.23 0.18
CA PHE A 37 -3.54 21.30 -0.94
C PHE A 37 -3.05 21.98 -2.22
N GLU A 38 -3.61 23.14 -2.56
CA GLU A 38 -3.23 23.89 -3.77
C GLU A 38 -1.80 24.43 -3.71
N ARG A 39 -1.36 24.83 -2.53
CA ARG A 39 -0.03 25.41 -2.33
C ARG A 39 1.09 24.38 -2.33
N VAL A 40 0.86 23.20 -1.74
CA VAL A 40 1.95 22.24 -1.44
C VAL A 40 1.84 20.94 -2.25
N SER A 41 0.67 20.60 -2.77
CA SER A 41 0.42 19.34 -3.50
C SER A 41 0.90 18.11 -2.71
N PRO A 42 0.24 17.73 -1.61
CA PRO A 42 0.66 16.61 -0.77
C PRO A 42 0.60 15.28 -1.53
N SER A 43 1.43 14.31 -1.14
CA SER A 43 1.46 12.98 -1.74
C SER A 43 0.29 12.08 -1.31
N LEU A 44 -0.38 12.40 -0.19
CA LEU A 44 -1.54 11.70 0.34
C LEU A 44 -2.33 12.62 1.27
N VAL A 45 -3.64 12.46 1.31
CA VAL A 45 -4.53 13.15 2.26
C VAL A 45 -5.20 12.12 3.17
N ILE A 46 -5.12 12.33 4.48
CA ILE A 46 -5.98 11.70 5.49
C ILE A 46 -7.04 12.75 5.81
N LEU A 47 -8.32 12.43 5.62
CA LEU A 47 -9.41 13.40 5.60
C LEU A 47 -10.57 12.93 6.49
N ASP A 48 -10.90 13.72 7.51
CA ASP A 48 -12.14 13.48 8.25
C ASP A 48 -13.36 13.81 7.39
N LEU A 49 -14.39 13.01 7.52
CA LEU A 49 -15.67 13.26 6.88
C LEU A 49 -16.43 14.43 7.48
N MET A 50 -16.31 14.66 8.79
CA MET A 50 -17.05 15.68 9.52
C MET A 50 -16.11 16.81 9.93
N LEU A 51 -16.12 17.89 9.16
CA LEU A 51 -15.39 19.12 9.47
C LEU A 51 -16.38 20.23 9.81
N PRO A 52 -15.95 21.25 10.57
CA PRO A 52 -16.85 22.29 11.07
C PRO A 52 -17.46 23.18 9.97
N ASP A 53 -16.81 23.31 8.84
CA ASP A 53 -17.16 24.22 7.75
C ASP A 53 -17.68 23.51 6.49
N THR A 54 -17.34 22.24 6.29
CA THR A 54 -17.76 21.48 5.10
C THR A 54 -17.64 19.96 5.33
N MET A 55 -18.30 19.18 4.49
CA MET A 55 -18.17 17.71 4.52
C MET A 55 -16.90 17.27 3.81
N GLY A 56 -16.16 16.31 4.39
CA GLY A 56 -14.95 15.76 3.77
C GLY A 56 -15.20 15.17 2.38
N GLU A 57 -16.41 14.68 2.11
CA GLU A 57 -16.80 14.21 0.79
C GLU A 57 -16.74 15.32 -0.29
N GLU A 58 -17.08 16.55 0.06
CA GLU A 58 -16.99 17.69 -0.87
C GLU A 58 -15.55 18.06 -1.14
N ILE A 59 -14.70 18.05 -0.11
CA ILE A 59 -13.26 18.26 -0.26
C ILE A 59 -12.67 17.18 -1.16
N CYS A 60 -13.04 15.91 -0.95
CA CYS A 60 -12.61 14.81 -1.81
C CYS A 60 -12.97 15.06 -3.28
N LYS A 61 -14.23 15.44 -3.56
CA LYS A 61 -14.68 15.77 -4.92
C LYS A 61 -13.88 16.92 -5.53
N LEU A 62 -13.58 17.97 -4.74
CA LEU A 62 -12.77 19.10 -5.19
C LEU A 62 -11.34 18.68 -5.54
N ILE A 63 -10.70 17.90 -4.66
CA ILE A 63 -9.37 17.35 -4.93
C ILE A 63 -9.39 16.46 -6.18
N ARG A 64 -10.39 15.60 -6.34
CA ARG A 64 -10.52 14.70 -7.50
C ARG A 64 -10.69 15.40 -8.84
N LYS A 65 -11.24 16.62 -8.86
CA LYS A 65 -11.28 17.45 -10.07
C LYS A 65 -9.89 17.89 -10.54
N LYS A 66 -8.92 17.98 -9.61
CA LYS A 66 -7.56 18.51 -9.87
C LYS A 66 -6.46 17.47 -9.81
N SER A 67 -6.65 16.38 -9.05
CA SER A 67 -5.58 15.43 -8.74
C SER A 67 -6.08 14.01 -8.50
N ARG A 68 -5.18 13.05 -8.73
CA ARG A 68 -5.35 11.62 -8.44
C ARG A 68 -4.57 11.17 -7.19
N ILE A 69 -4.10 12.11 -6.37
CA ILE A 69 -3.41 11.75 -5.12
C ILE A 69 -4.31 10.87 -4.25
N PRO A 70 -3.74 9.93 -3.51
CA PRO A 70 -4.53 9.07 -2.63
C PRO A 70 -5.18 9.83 -1.49
N ILE A 71 -6.42 9.45 -1.19
CA ILE A 71 -7.22 9.99 -0.09
C ILE A 71 -7.70 8.82 0.77
N ILE A 72 -7.36 8.86 2.06
CA ILE A 72 -7.89 7.97 3.10
C ILE A 72 -8.89 8.76 3.93
N MET A 73 -10.14 8.33 3.96
CA MET A 73 -11.16 8.97 4.76
C MET A 73 -11.22 8.40 6.17
N LEU A 74 -11.31 9.29 7.18
CA LEU A 74 -11.67 8.93 8.54
C LEU A 74 -13.18 9.11 8.73
N THR A 75 -13.87 8.12 9.26
CA THR A 75 -15.34 8.16 9.38
C THR A 75 -15.84 7.56 10.69
N ALA A 76 -16.83 8.18 11.29
CA ALA A 76 -17.61 7.58 12.38
C ALA A 76 -18.75 6.68 11.87
N LYS A 77 -19.02 6.68 10.55
CA LYS A 77 -20.11 5.93 9.94
C LYS A 77 -19.71 4.47 9.75
N THR A 78 -20.53 3.57 10.27
CA THR A 78 -20.34 2.11 10.26
C THR A 78 -21.24 1.39 9.25
N GLU A 79 -22.20 2.09 8.62
CA GLU A 79 -23.12 1.46 7.69
C GLU A 79 -22.42 1.13 6.36
N GLU A 80 -22.58 -0.10 5.92
CA GLU A 80 -21.99 -0.65 4.70
C GLU A 80 -22.35 0.17 3.45
N PHE A 81 -23.54 0.77 3.44
CA PHE A 81 -24.04 1.63 2.36
C PHE A 81 -23.28 2.96 2.27
N ASP A 82 -22.87 3.54 3.40
CA ASP A 82 -22.08 4.77 3.44
C ASP A 82 -20.64 4.54 2.96
N LEU A 83 -20.06 3.36 3.23
CA LEU A 83 -18.74 2.97 2.73
C LEU A 83 -18.73 2.78 1.21
N ILE A 84 -19.78 2.18 0.64
CA ILE A 84 -19.93 2.00 -0.81
C ILE A 84 -20.11 3.34 -1.51
N ASN A 85 -20.92 4.24 -0.95
CA ASN A 85 -21.09 5.59 -1.48
C ASN A 85 -19.80 6.40 -1.43
N GLY A 86 -19.03 6.27 -0.37
CA GLY A 86 -17.77 6.94 -0.23
C GLY A 86 -16.72 6.48 -1.24
N LEU A 87 -16.63 5.19 -1.56
CA LEU A 87 -15.76 4.69 -2.64
C LEU A 87 -16.18 5.25 -4.00
N ASN A 88 -17.47 5.44 -4.24
CA ASN A 88 -17.99 6.09 -5.47
C ASN A 88 -17.62 7.58 -5.55
N ILE A 89 -17.33 8.24 -4.41
CA ILE A 89 -16.88 9.65 -4.37
C ILE A 89 -15.40 9.76 -4.74
N GLY A 90 -14.66 8.65 -4.72
CA GLY A 90 -13.28 8.59 -5.18
C GLY A 90 -12.23 8.54 -4.07
N ALA A 91 -12.58 8.17 -2.85
CA ALA A 91 -11.60 7.81 -1.82
C ALA A 91 -10.91 6.48 -2.18
N ASP A 92 -9.65 6.33 -1.75
CA ASP A 92 -8.85 5.13 -2.02
C ASP A 92 -8.94 4.12 -0.87
N ASP A 93 -9.26 4.60 0.34
CA ASP A 93 -9.46 3.76 1.53
C ASP A 93 -10.27 4.49 2.59
N TYR A 94 -10.79 3.75 3.60
CA TYR A 94 -11.57 4.23 4.73
C TYR A 94 -11.06 3.65 6.03
N VAL A 95 -11.10 4.48 7.07
CA VAL A 95 -10.79 4.08 8.45
C VAL A 95 -11.94 4.51 9.35
N ILE A 96 -12.50 3.57 10.09
CA ILE A 96 -13.63 3.83 10.99
C ILE A 96 -13.09 4.33 12.34
N LYS A 97 -13.63 5.44 12.84
CA LYS A 97 -13.39 5.94 14.21
C LYS A 97 -14.24 5.13 15.22
N PRO A 98 -13.67 4.71 16.38
CA PRO A 98 -12.30 4.90 16.82
C PRO A 98 -11.32 3.91 16.16
N PHE A 99 -10.15 4.40 15.78
CA PHE A 99 -9.15 3.60 15.10
C PHE A 99 -7.86 3.42 15.92
N LYS A 100 -7.09 2.42 15.57
CA LYS A 100 -5.71 2.27 16.06
C LYS A 100 -4.76 3.01 15.13
N VAL A 101 -3.87 3.83 15.67
CA VAL A 101 -2.90 4.60 14.85
C VAL A 101 -2.08 3.70 13.93
N LYS A 102 -1.68 2.51 14.41
CA LYS A 102 -0.96 1.52 13.58
C LYS A 102 -1.77 1.07 12.36
N GLU A 103 -3.09 1.02 12.46
CA GLU A 103 -3.96 0.71 11.32
C GLU A 103 -3.88 1.82 10.27
N VAL A 104 -4.01 3.08 10.68
CA VAL A 104 -3.88 4.23 9.76
C VAL A 104 -2.53 4.22 9.06
N LEU A 105 -1.44 4.00 9.80
CA LEU A 105 -0.09 3.91 9.23
C LEU A 105 0.04 2.79 8.19
N ALA A 106 -0.49 1.61 8.50
CA ALA A 106 -0.47 0.48 7.57
C ALA A 106 -1.23 0.81 6.27
N ARG A 107 -2.37 1.50 6.37
CA ARG A 107 -3.16 1.94 5.21
C ARG A 107 -2.45 3.04 4.42
N VAL A 108 -1.86 4.04 5.09
CA VAL A 108 -1.04 5.07 4.44
C VAL A 108 0.08 4.43 3.62
N ALA A 109 0.84 3.52 4.22
CA ALA A 109 1.90 2.80 3.53
C ALA A 109 1.37 1.97 2.35
N ALA A 110 0.22 1.29 2.51
CA ALA A 110 -0.39 0.48 1.47
C ALA A 110 -0.89 1.32 0.29
N VAL A 111 -1.51 2.46 0.55
CA VAL A 111 -2.08 3.34 -0.47
C VAL A 111 -0.98 4.09 -1.21
N LEU A 112 -0.01 4.67 -0.51
CA LEU A 112 1.15 5.31 -1.15
C LEU A 112 1.92 4.35 -2.03
N ARG A 113 2.04 3.10 -1.63
CA ARG A 113 2.68 2.05 -2.41
C ARG A 113 1.94 1.74 -3.72
N ARG A 114 0.61 1.86 -3.77
CA ARG A 114 -0.19 1.64 -4.99
C ARG A 114 -0.05 2.80 -5.98
N THR A 115 0.11 4.02 -5.49
CA THR A 115 0.07 5.23 -6.31
C THR A 115 1.45 5.72 -6.75
N ASN A 116 2.51 5.29 -6.08
CA ASN A 116 3.87 5.76 -6.37
C ASN A 116 4.80 4.56 -6.53
N SER A 117 4.96 4.08 -7.78
CA SER A 117 5.89 3.00 -8.11
C SER A 117 7.34 3.32 -7.68
N ASP A 118 7.70 4.61 -7.61
CA ASP A 118 9.03 5.06 -7.22
C ASP A 118 9.24 5.03 -5.70
N LEU A 119 8.18 5.20 -4.89
CA LEU A 119 8.26 5.06 -3.42
C LEU A 119 8.41 3.60 -2.97
N LEU A 120 7.95 2.64 -3.79
CA LEU A 120 8.22 1.21 -3.56
C LEU A 120 9.71 0.88 -3.61
N VAL A 121 10.48 1.72 -4.29
CA VAL A 121 11.93 1.57 -4.47
C VAL A 121 12.70 2.23 -3.32
N SER A 122 12.08 3.13 -2.54
CA SER A 122 12.80 4.02 -1.63
C SER A 122 12.96 3.51 -0.20
N TYR A 123 12.13 2.56 0.25
CA TYR A 123 12.22 2.04 1.63
C TYR A 123 12.20 0.52 1.66
N PRO A 124 13.05 -0.12 2.49
CA PRO A 124 12.98 -1.56 2.70
C PRO A 124 11.62 -1.95 3.29
N ILE A 125 10.98 -2.93 2.68
CA ILE A 125 9.71 -3.48 3.18
C ILE A 125 10.08 -4.55 4.23
N SER A 126 9.74 -4.31 5.50
CA SER A 126 10.02 -5.22 6.59
C SER A 126 8.74 -5.92 7.06
N TYR A 127 8.82 -7.24 7.24
CA TYR A 127 7.75 -8.10 7.75
C TYR A 127 8.24 -8.74 9.06
N ASP A 128 7.75 -8.27 10.20
CA ASP A 128 8.00 -8.80 11.54
C ASP A 128 9.48 -9.12 11.85
N ASN A 129 10.41 -8.31 11.36
CA ASN A 129 11.85 -8.57 11.41
C ASN A 129 12.28 -9.91 10.77
N TYR A 130 11.34 -10.63 10.16
CA TYR A 130 11.61 -11.92 9.55
C TYR A 130 12.09 -11.78 8.08
N LEU A 131 11.39 -11.00 7.28
CA LEU A 131 11.71 -10.76 5.88
C LEU A 131 11.82 -9.26 5.62
N ASN A 132 12.97 -8.84 5.13
CA ASN A 132 13.22 -7.47 4.72
C ASN A 132 13.55 -7.45 3.23
N ILE A 133 12.84 -6.63 2.47
CA ILE A 133 12.97 -6.54 1.01
C ILE A 133 13.29 -5.09 0.64
N ASP A 134 14.52 -4.85 0.23
CA ASP A 134 14.97 -3.57 -0.34
C ASP A 134 14.93 -3.68 -1.87
N LEU A 135 13.82 -3.22 -2.44
CA LEU A 135 13.62 -3.27 -3.89
C LEU A 135 14.55 -2.32 -4.65
N LYS A 136 15.02 -1.25 -4.01
CA LYS A 136 15.93 -0.26 -4.62
C LYS A 136 17.31 -0.86 -4.87
N ASN A 137 17.83 -1.56 -3.87
CA ASN A 137 19.15 -2.15 -3.92
C ASN A 137 19.12 -3.63 -4.35
N GLY A 138 17.93 -4.20 -4.54
CA GLY A 138 17.75 -5.63 -4.87
C GLY A 138 18.15 -6.57 -3.72
N ILE A 139 18.23 -6.04 -2.48
CA ILE A 139 18.69 -6.78 -1.31
C ILE A 139 17.49 -7.38 -0.59
N ILE A 140 17.55 -8.69 -0.34
CA ILE A 140 16.53 -9.40 0.45
C ILE A 140 17.21 -10.04 1.64
N LYS A 141 16.68 -9.79 2.84
CA LYS A 141 17.20 -10.38 4.09
C LYS A 141 16.10 -11.19 4.76
N LYS A 142 16.46 -12.37 5.23
CA LYS A 142 15.64 -13.23 6.06
C LYS A 142 16.30 -13.39 7.42
N LEU A 143 15.60 -12.97 8.49
CA LEU A 143 16.16 -12.95 9.84
C LEU A 143 17.51 -12.21 9.93
N GLY A 144 17.63 -11.09 9.21
CA GLY A 144 18.85 -10.29 9.14
C GLY A 144 19.92 -10.81 8.17
N VAL A 145 19.81 -12.05 7.69
CA VAL A 145 20.77 -12.68 6.75
C VAL A 145 20.34 -12.41 5.31
N GLU A 146 21.24 -11.92 4.48
CA GLU A 146 21.00 -11.70 3.07
C GLU A 146 20.79 -13.01 2.33
N ILE A 147 19.77 -13.03 1.46
CA ILE A 147 19.44 -14.18 0.61
C ILE A 147 19.47 -13.78 -0.86
N PHE A 148 19.97 -14.66 -1.70
CA PHE A 148 20.12 -14.41 -3.12
C PHE A 148 19.02 -15.09 -3.94
N LEU A 149 18.29 -14.27 -4.71
CA LEU A 149 17.36 -14.75 -5.74
C LEU A 149 18.04 -14.69 -7.11
N THR A 150 17.64 -15.59 -8.00
CA THR A 150 18.01 -15.45 -9.41
C THR A 150 17.32 -14.22 -10.01
N SER A 151 17.82 -13.70 -11.15
CA SER A 151 17.22 -12.54 -11.81
C SER A 151 15.71 -12.70 -12.07
N THR A 152 15.29 -13.89 -12.50
CA THR A 152 13.88 -14.19 -12.77
C THR A 152 13.07 -14.29 -11.48
N GLU A 153 13.59 -14.96 -10.44
CA GLU A 153 12.93 -15.02 -9.12
C GLU A 153 12.77 -13.60 -8.53
N LEU A 154 13.79 -12.77 -8.67
CA LEU A 154 13.76 -11.37 -8.19
C LEU A 154 12.72 -10.54 -8.97
N LYS A 155 12.67 -10.66 -10.30
CA LYS A 155 11.66 -9.98 -11.13
C LYS A 155 10.24 -10.37 -10.72
N ILE A 156 9.97 -11.67 -10.55
CA ILE A 156 8.66 -12.18 -10.10
C ILE A 156 8.32 -11.65 -8.70
N LEU A 157 9.23 -11.79 -7.75
CA LEU A 157 9.02 -11.33 -6.39
C LEU A 157 8.77 -9.82 -6.35
N THR A 158 9.58 -9.03 -7.06
CA THR A 158 9.42 -7.58 -7.15
C THR A 158 8.05 -7.19 -7.71
N THR A 159 7.59 -7.87 -8.75
CA THR A 159 6.27 -7.64 -9.34
C THR A 159 5.15 -7.88 -8.33
N LEU A 160 5.21 -9.00 -7.63
CA LEU A 160 4.20 -9.38 -6.64
C LEU A 160 4.23 -8.47 -5.40
N VAL A 161 5.43 -8.09 -4.94
CA VAL A 161 5.63 -7.20 -3.78
C VAL A 161 5.20 -5.77 -4.10
N LYS A 162 5.39 -5.30 -5.33
CA LYS A 162 4.94 -3.97 -5.78
C LYS A 162 3.42 -3.82 -5.81
N ALA A 163 2.68 -4.91 -5.92
CA ALA A 163 1.23 -4.90 -5.92
C ALA A 163 0.68 -5.94 -4.92
N PRO A 164 0.84 -5.71 -3.60
CA PRO A 164 0.42 -6.67 -2.60
C PRO A 164 -1.09 -6.88 -2.63
N CYS A 165 -1.48 -8.11 -2.34
CA CYS A 165 -2.85 -8.62 -2.44
C CYS A 165 -3.43 -8.68 -3.87
N LYS A 166 -2.81 -8.04 -4.87
CA LYS A 166 -3.21 -8.20 -6.26
C LYS A 166 -2.93 -9.64 -6.71
N LEU A 167 -3.93 -10.24 -7.32
CA LEU A 167 -3.80 -11.55 -7.94
C LEU A 167 -3.22 -11.40 -9.35
N PHE A 168 -2.13 -12.10 -9.60
CA PHE A 168 -1.52 -12.21 -10.92
C PHE A 168 -1.74 -13.59 -11.47
N THR A 169 -2.19 -13.69 -12.70
CA THR A 169 -2.26 -14.96 -13.42
C THR A 169 -0.85 -15.46 -13.77
N ARG A 170 -0.72 -16.75 -14.09
CA ARG A 170 0.55 -17.31 -14.55
C ARG A 170 1.05 -16.63 -15.80
N ASP A 171 0.15 -16.37 -16.75
CA ASP A 171 0.47 -15.70 -18.01
C ASP A 171 0.97 -14.26 -17.82
N GLU A 172 0.36 -13.51 -16.89
CA GLU A 172 0.84 -12.16 -16.55
C GLU A 172 2.25 -12.22 -15.97
N LEU A 173 2.54 -13.17 -15.07
CA LEU A 173 3.87 -13.32 -14.49
C LEU A 173 4.91 -13.78 -15.51
N ILE A 174 4.52 -14.64 -16.46
CA ILE A 174 5.38 -15.05 -17.59
C ILE A 174 5.76 -13.84 -18.42
N LYS A 175 4.78 -13.04 -18.86
CA LYS A 175 5.02 -11.84 -19.67
C LYS A 175 5.93 -10.82 -18.99
N ILE A 176 5.84 -10.70 -17.67
CA ILE A 176 6.65 -9.75 -16.89
C ILE A 176 8.05 -10.27 -16.61
N ALA A 177 8.19 -11.55 -16.30
CA ALA A 177 9.43 -12.16 -15.85
C ALA A 177 10.36 -12.61 -16.99
N LEU A 178 9.76 -13.01 -18.09
CA LEU A 178 10.44 -13.59 -19.26
C LEU A 178 10.18 -12.67 -20.45
N ASP A 179 11.24 -12.13 -21.05
CA ASP A 179 11.11 -11.29 -22.23
C ASP A 179 10.33 -12.01 -23.34
N SER A 180 9.67 -11.24 -24.22
CA SER A 180 8.70 -11.65 -25.24
C SER A 180 9.12 -12.78 -26.23
N ASN A 181 10.34 -13.31 -26.12
CA ASN A 181 10.88 -14.38 -26.94
C ASN A 181 10.90 -15.76 -26.27
N PHE A 182 10.28 -15.90 -25.09
CA PHE A 182 10.32 -17.17 -24.35
C PHE A 182 9.11 -18.05 -24.68
N ASN A 183 9.32 -19.08 -25.49
CA ASN A 183 8.35 -20.14 -25.80
C ASN A 183 8.33 -21.28 -24.77
N GLY A 184 8.51 -20.97 -23.48
CA GLY A 184 8.51 -21.93 -22.39
C GLY A 184 7.13 -22.08 -21.75
N PHE A 185 6.77 -23.34 -21.46
CA PHE A 185 5.46 -23.71 -20.89
C PHE A 185 5.19 -23.07 -19.52
N ASP A 186 3.91 -22.83 -19.17
CA ASP A 186 3.36 -22.29 -17.90
C ASP A 186 4.00 -22.87 -16.62
N ARG A 187 4.54 -24.06 -16.67
CA ARG A 187 5.19 -24.76 -15.55
C ARG A 187 6.46 -24.07 -15.03
N SER A 188 7.04 -23.18 -15.79
CA SER A 188 8.25 -22.46 -15.37
C SER A 188 7.97 -21.50 -14.19
N ILE A 189 6.84 -20.79 -14.18
CA ILE A 189 6.47 -19.85 -13.09
C ILE A 189 6.29 -20.60 -11.76
N ASP A 190 5.61 -21.73 -11.76
CA ASP A 190 5.40 -22.56 -10.58
C ASP A 190 6.75 -23.00 -9.96
N THR A 191 7.75 -23.25 -10.80
CA THR A 191 9.10 -23.58 -10.35
C THR A 191 9.80 -22.38 -9.71
N TYR A 192 9.73 -21.19 -10.31
CA TYR A 192 10.30 -19.98 -9.73
C TYR A 192 9.63 -19.60 -8.40
N ILE A 193 8.31 -19.68 -8.33
CA ILE A 193 7.56 -19.47 -7.08
C ILE A 193 7.97 -20.48 -6.01
N LYS A 194 8.07 -21.77 -6.36
CA LYS A 194 8.52 -22.81 -5.43
C LYS A 194 9.93 -22.53 -4.90
N ASN A 195 10.84 -22.11 -5.75
CA ASN A 195 12.22 -21.80 -5.37
C ASN A 195 12.29 -20.52 -4.52
N SER A 196 11.55 -19.48 -4.90
CA SER A 196 11.43 -18.26 -4.10
C SER A 196 10.88 -18.57 -2.69
N ARG A 197 9.84 -19.39 -2.57
CA ARG A 197 9.29 -19.84 -1.28
C ARG A 197 10.32 -20.52 -0.40
N LYS A 198 11.15 -21.41 -0.97
CA LYS A 198 12.21 -22.08 -0.19
C LYS A 198 13.17 -21.07 0.46
N LYS A 199 13.39 -19.95 -0.21
CA LYS A 199 14.33 -18.90 0.23
C LYS A 199 13.69 -17.93 1.23
N ILE A 200 12.48 -17.43 0.93
CA ILE A 200 11.87 -16.33 1.69
C ILE A 200 10.88 -16.80 2.78
N GLU A 201 10.18 -17.90 2.60
CA GLU A 201 9.14 -18.35 3.52
C GLU A 201 9.69 -19.00 4.80
N PRO A 202 8.97 -18.89 5.94
CA PRO A 202 9.26 -19.71 7.12
C PRO A 202 9.07 -21.20 6.84
N ASN A 203 8.01 -21.53 6.12
CA ASN A 203 7.69 -22.87 5.66
C ASN A 203 7.20 -22.83 4.21
N SER A 204 8.02 -23.34 3.28
CA SER A 204 7.69 -23.33 1.85
C SER A 204 6.43 -24.14 1.47
N LYS A 205 6.01 -25.10 2.33
CA LYS A 205 4.78 -25.90 2.14
C LYS A 205 3.54 -25.20 2.69
N LYS A 206 3.71 -24.24 3.63
CA LYS A 206 2.65 -23.39 4.19
C LYS A 206 3.09 -21.93 4.06
N PRO A 207 3.07 -21.36 2.86
CA PRO A 207 3.59 -20.03 2.59
C PRO A 207 2.74 -18.97 3.30
N LYS A 208 3.39 -17.94 3.87
CA LYS A 208 2.76 -16.77 4.47
C LYS A 208 2.73 -15.58 3.52
N PHE A 209 3.74 -15.43 2.69
CA PHE A 209 3.91 -14.27 1.82
C PHE A 209 3.48 -14.53 0.37
N LEU A 210 3.99 -15.58 -0.25
CA LEU A 210 3.67 -15.95 -1.64
C LEU A 210 2.51 -16.95 -1.67
N ILE A 211 1.30 -16.45 -1.76
CA ILE A 211 0.08 -17.30 -1.71
C ILE A 211 -0.33 -17.77 -3.10
N THR A 212 -0.68 -19.06 -3.21
CA THR A 212 -1.31 -19.62 -4.41
C THR A 212 -2.83 -19.43 -4.34
N VAL A 213 -3.41 -18.91 -5.40
CA VAL A 213 -4.85 -18.98 -5.64
C VAL A 213 -5.07 -20.06 -6.69
N HIS A 214 -5.60 -21.19 -6.22
CA HIS A 214 -5.75 -22.39 -7.07
C HIS A 214 -6.57 -22.10 -8.33
N GLY A 215 -6.13 -22.61 -9.45
CA GLY A 215 -6.77 -22.40 -10.76
C GLY A 215 -6.49 -21.03 -11.40
N ILE A 216 -5.92 -20.05 -10.69
CA ILE A 216 -5.74 -18.68 -11.20
C ILE A 216 -4.25 -18.31 -11.24
N GLY A 217 -3.57 -18.21 -10.08
CA GLY A 217 -2.20 -17.74 -10.06
C GLY A 217 -1.67 -17.46 -8.65
N TYR A 218 -0.98 -16.34 -8.49
CA TYR A 218 -0.24 -16.00 -7.28
C TYR A 218 -0.47 -14.57 -6.83
N LYS A 219 -0.37 -14.33 -5.53
CA LYS A 219 -0.36 -13.02 -4.92
C LYS A 219 0.66 -12.96 -3.80
N PHE A 220 1.15 -11.75 -3.51
CA PHE A 220 1.94 -11.49 -2.32
C PHE A 220 1.02 -10.94 -1.23
N VAL A 221 1.11 -11.48 -0.03
CA VAL A 221 0.36 -11.02 1.14
C VAL A 221 1.36 -10.51 2.15
N MET A 222 1.08 -9.35 2.72
CA MET A 222 1.81 -8.87 3.88
C MET A 222 1.35 -9.69 5.07
N GLY A 223 2.29 -10.31 5.79
CA GLY A 223 1.96 -11.05 7.01
C GLY A 223 1.18 -10.18 7.99
N GLU A 224 0.27 -10.80 8.73
CA GLU A 224 -0.47 -10.18 9.82
C GLU A 224 0.47 -9.74 10.94
#